data_abfde95cdd9104cf1d6bb8493a1da4fe
#
_entry.id   abfde95cdd9104cf1d6bb8493a1da4fe
#
_cell.length_a   1.000
_cell.length_b   1.000
_cell.length_c   1.000
_cell.angle_alpha   90.00
_cell.angle_beta   90.00
_cell.angle_gamma   90.00
#
_symmetry.space_group_name_H-M   'P 1'
#
loop_
_entity.id
_entity.type
_entity.pdbx_description
1 polymer ?
#
loop_
_entity_poly.entity_id
_entity_poly.type
_entity_poly.pdbx_seq_one_letter_code
_entity_poly.pdbx_strand_id
1 'polypeptide(L)'
;MLATNTYLSTQDVFPEKSQTARGLYDLLLSELCKLGSIHEIKKAISISFSSDNQKAFAWVILRNRSIKLVFRTNHRIASQRIQSVTHVAEKNYDHTILLDSKTAIDDELMKWLGEAYQTSK
;
A
#
# COMPACT_ATOMS: atom_id res chain seq x y z
N MET A 1 11.24 -21.12 18.24
CA MET A 1 11.14 -20.45 18.05
C MET A 1 11.58 -19.93 17.19
N LEU A 2 11.84 -20.09 16.51
CA LEU A 2 12.42 -19.73 15.84
C LEU A 2 11.92 -19.39 14.65
N ALA A 3 11.24 -19.97 14.13
CA ALA A 3 10.58 -19.57 13.01
C ALA A 3 10.12 -18.21 13.13
N THR A 4 10.35 -17.77 14.17
CA THR A 4 10.01 -16.47 14.48
C THR A 4 10.62 -15.45 13.58
N ASN A 5 11.58 -15.82 12.82
CA ASN A 5 12.22 -14.84 12.00
C ASN A 5 11.29 -14.17 11.00
N THR A 6 10.51 -14.93 10.31
CA THR A 6 9.62 -14.39 9.33
C THR A 6 8.55 -13.51 9.92
N TYR A 7 8.11 -13.92 11.14
CA TYR A 7 7.14 -13.19 11.73
C TYR A 7 7.62 -11.96 12.46
N LEU A 8 8.85 -11.99 12.85
CA LEU A 8 9.44 -10.84 13.46
C LEU A 8 9.56 -9.68 12.48
N SER A 9 9.82 -9.94 11.22
CA SER A 9 9.96 -8.84 10.30
C SER A 9 8.68 -8.03 10.18
N THR A 10 7.52 -8.68 10.26
CA THR A 10 6.28 -7.95 10.25
C THR A 10 6.08 -7.20 11.55
N GLN A 11 6.44 -7.82 12.65
CA GLN A 11 6.29 -7.17 13.94
C GLN A 11 7.23 -5.99 14.10
N ASP A 12 8.39 -6.06 13.51
CA ASP A 12 9.33 -4.95 13.57
C ASP A 12 8.80 -3.74 12.83
N VAL A 13 8.05 -3.95 11.76
CA VAL A 13 7.49 -2.87 10.99
C VAL A 13 6.30 -2.26 11.72
N PHE A 14 5.54 -3.07 12.44
CA PHE A 14 4.35 -2.61 13.16
C PHE A 14 4.65 -2.53 14.65
N PRO A 15 4.62 -1.34 15.24
CA PRO A 15 4.79 -1.21 16.69
C PRO A 15 3.70 -1.99 17.41
N GLU A 16 4.03 -2.44 18.59
CA GLU A 16 3.11 -3.23 19.39
C GLU A 16 1.75 -2.60 19.59
N LYS A 17 1.72 -1.30 19.77
CA LYS A 17 0.45 -0.66 20.04
C LYS A 17 -0.34 -0.30 18.82
N SER A 18 0.08 -0.66 17.64
CA SER A 18 -0.63 -0.26 16.45
C SER A 18 -1.41 -1.41 15.84
N GLN A 19 -2.24 -2.05 16.66
CA GLN A 19 -3.09 -3.12 16.17
C GLN A 19 -4.06 -2.65 15.10
N THR A 20 -4.51 -1.40 15.20
CA THR A 20 -5.40 -0.85 14.19
C THR A 20 -4.71 -0.77 12.85
N ALA A 21 -3.48 -0.26 12.82
CA ALA A 21 -2.74 -0.16 11.57
C ALA A 21 -2.47 -1.54 11.00
N ARG A 22 -2.18 -2.51 11.87
CA ARG A 22 -1.93 -3.86 11.41
C ARG A 22 -3.16 -4.48 10.78
N GLY A 23 -4.32 -4.27 11.38
CA GLY A 23 -5.57 -4.77 10.81
C GLY A 23 -5.87 -4.14 9.46
N LEU A 24 -5.58 -2.84 9.33
CA LEU A 24 -5.75 -2.16 8.05
C LEU A 24 -4.81 -2.73 7.01
N TYR A 25 -3.56 -2.97 7.40
CA TYR A 25 -2.58 -3.53 6.50
C TYR A 25 -2.98 -4.92 6.03
N ASP A 26 -3.42 -5.76 6.96
CA ASP A 26 -3.81 -7.12 6.63
C ASP A 26 -4.98 -7.13 5.64
N LEU A 27 -5.95 -6.26 5.84
CA LEU A 27 -7.07 -6.15 4.92
C LEU A 27 -6.61 -5.64 3.55
N LEU A 28 -5.78 -4.61 3.54
CA LEU A 28 -5.29 -4.06 2.30
C LEU A 28 -4.51 -5.11 1.51
N LEU A 29 -3.62 -5.84 2.17
CA LEU A 29 -2.84 -6.87 1.51
C LEU A 29 -3.73 -7.97 0.95
N SER A 30 -4.74 -8.37 1.71
CA SER A 30 -5.68 -9.37 1.27
C SER A 30 -6.39 -8.94 -0.02
N GLU A 31 -6.80 -7.68 -0.09
CA GLU A 31 -7.45 -7.16 -1.29
C GLU A 31 -6.47 -7.01 -2.45
N LEU A 32 -5.23 -6.59 -2.17
CA LEU A 32 -4.23 -6.48 -3.22
C LEU A 32 -3.93 -7.82 -3.87
N CYS A 33 -3.90 -8.88 -3.08
CA CYS A 33 -3.60 -10.21 -3.59
C CYS A 33 -4.68 -10.71 -4.57
N LYS A 34 -5.84 -10.11 -4.55
CA LYS A 34 -6.88 -10.44 -5.52
C LYS A 34 -6.59 -9.85 -6.90
N LEU A 35 -5.69 -8.90 -7.00
CA LEU A 35 -5.31 -8.29 -8.27
C LEU A 35 -4.38 -9.19 -9.08
N GLY A 36 -3.61 -10.03 -8.42
CA GLY A 36 -2.65 -10.91 -9.06
C GLY A 36 -1.45 -11.15 -8.16
N SER A 37 -0.32 -11.48 -8.73
CA SER A 37 0.90 -11.69 -7.96
C SER A 37 1.37 -10.40 -7.33
N ILE A 38 1.59 -10.43 -6.03
CA ILE A 38 2.05 -9.26 -5.29
C ILE A 38 3.32 -9.62 -4.53
N HIS A 39 4.35 -8.83 -4.71
CA HIS A 39 5.61 -8.99 -4.00
C HIS A 39 5.77 -7.86 -2.99
N GLU A 40 5.93 -8.21 -1.73
CA GLU A 40 6.14 -7.26 -0.65
C GLU A 40 7.62 -7.05 -0.41
N ILE A 41 8.03 -5.80 -0.24
CA ILE A 41 9.39 -5.49 0.18
C ILE A 41 9.27 -4.64 1.43
N LYS A 42 9.68 -5.22 2.56
CA LYS A 42 9.54 -4.58 3.87
C LYS A 42 10.80 -3.81 4.23
N LYS A 43 10.60 -2.59 4.70
CA LYS A 43 11.68 -1.75 5.20
C LYS A 43 11.31 -1.31 6.61
N ALA A 44 12.13 -0.45 7.19
CA ALA A 44 11.95 -0.09 8.61
C ALA A 44 10.55 0.39 8.94
N ILE A 45 9.99 1.31 8.15
CA ILE A 45 8.68 1.87 8.44
C ILE A 45 7.75 1.85 7.23
N SER A 46 8.17 1.22 6.15
CA SER A 46 7.36 1.19 4.93
C SER A 46 7.39 -0.18 4.30
N ILE A 47 6.37 -0.46 3.50
CA ILE A 47 6.28 -1.71 2.76
C ILE A 47 5.90 -1.35 1.34
N SER A 48 6.68 -1.82 0.38
CA SER A 48 6.38 -1.59 -1.04
C SER A 48 5.74 -2.82 -1.64
N PHE A 49 4.87 -2.59 -2.62
CA PHE A 49 4.21 -3.67 -3.35
C PHE A 49 4.58 -3.57 -4.82
N SER A 50 4.95 -4.69 -5.40
CA SER A 50 5.27 -4.73 -6.82
C SER A 50 4.59 -5.91 -7.50
N SER A 51 4.43 -5.79 -8.81
CA SER A 51 3.97 -6.89 -9.63
C SER A 51 5.18 -7.74 -10.02
N ASP A 52 4.97 -8.72 -10.89
CA ASP A 52 6.06 -9.60 -11.34
C ASP A 52 7.20 -8.84 -12.00
N ASN A 53 6.95 -7.64 -12.50
CA ASN A 53 8.01 -6.82 -13.09
C ASN A 53 8.93 -6.22 -12.07
N GLN A 54 8.63 -6.40 -10.81
CA GLN A 54 9.44 -5.88 -9.71
C GLN A 54 9.48 -4.35 -9.62
N LYS A 55 8.58 -3.69 -10.31
CA LYS A 55 8.43 -2.25 -10.15
C LYS A 55 7.35 -1.99 -9.11
N ALA A 56 7.67 -1.19 -8.13
CA ALA A 56 6.70 -0.86 -7.11
C ALA A 56 5.58 -0.02 -7.72
N PHE A 57 4.35 -0.42 -7.49
CA PHE A 57 3.18 0.34 -7.95
C PHE A 57 2.48 1.02 -6.79
N ALA A 58 2.80 0.62 -5.57
CA ALA A 58 2.21 1.20 -4.37
C ALA A 58 3.10 0.91 -3.18
N TRP A 59 3.00 1.74 -2.16
CA TRP A 59 3.70 1.48 -0.92
C TRP A 59 2.94 2.13 0.23
N VAL A 60 3.15 1.61 1.43
CA VAL A 60 2.50 2.11 2.62
C VAL A 60 3.55 2.58 3.61
N ILE A 61 3.22 3.65 4.32
CA ILE A 61 4.02 4.15 5.42
C ILE A 61 3.16 3.97 6.66
N LEU A 62 3.69 3.25 7.64
CA LEU A 62 2.90 2.87 8.80
C LEU A 62 2.87 3.98 9.82
N ARG A 63 1.70 4.18 10.39
CA ARG A 63 1.48 5.13 11.46
C ARG A 63 0.85 4.40 12.63
N ASN A 64 0.60 5.12 13.75
CA ASN A 64 0.07 4.46 14.94
C ASN A 64 -1.30 3.83 14.71
N ARG A 65 -2.21 4.55 14.07
CA ARG A 65 -3.57 4.08 13.88
C ARG A 65 -4.05 4.17 12.46
N SER A 66 -3.14 4.42 11.54
CA SER A 66 -3.51 4.61 10.16
C SER A 66 -2.36 4.19 9.26
N ILE A 67 -2.65 4.14 7.98
CA ILE A 67 -1.65 3.81 6.98
C ILE A 67 -1.69 4.92 5.94
N LYS A 68 -0.53 5.47 5.63
CA LYS A 68 -0.42 6.39 4.52
C LYS A 68 -0.09 5.56 3.29
N LEU A 69 -1.00 5.54 2.34
CA LEU A 69 -0.85 4.74 1.13
C LEU A 69 -0.49 5.66 -0.03
N VAL A 70 0.53 5.28 -0.78
CA VAL A 70 0.90 5.97 -2.01
C VAL A 70 0.79 4.97 -3.14
N PHE A 71 0.17 5.35 -4.25
CA PHE A 71 0.08 4.48 -5.41
C PHE A 71 0.36 5.26 -6.68
N ARG A 72 0.91 4.59 -7.67
CA ARG A 72 1.38 5.23 -8.89
C ARG A 72 0.53 4.81 -10.09
N THR A 73 0.00 5.80 -10.79
CA THR A 73 -0.73 5.56 -12.03
C THR A 73 -0.13 6.41 -13.15
N ASN A 74 -0.63 6.21 -14.37
CA ASN A 74 -0.12 6.94 -15.51
C ASN A 74 -0.95 8.20 -15.82
N HIS A 75 -1.83 8.58 -14.92
CA HIS A 75 -2.63 9.80 -15.07
C HIS A 75 -3.00 10.32 -13.70
N ARG A 76 -3.37 11.59 -13.65
CA ARG A 76 -3.77 12.22 -12.39
C ARG A 76 -5.21 11.84 -12.08
N ILE A 77 -5.46 11.40 -10.86
CA ILE A 77 -6.80 11.06 -10.40
C ILE A 77 -7.28 12.18 -9.49
N ALA A 78 -8.44 12.72 -9.80
CA ALA A 78 -9.03 13.81 -9.01
C ALA A 78 -10.06 13.22 -8.05
N SER A 79 -9.84 13.41 -6.76
CA SER A 79 -10.76 12.94 -5.74
C SER A 79 -10.44 13.65 -4.44
N GLN A 80 -11.47 13.97 -3.67
CA GLN A 80 -11.26 14.56 -2.36
C GLN A 80 -10.58 13.61 -1.38
N ARG A 81 -10.62 12.32 -1.66
CA ARG A 81 -9.96 11.33 -0.83
C ARG A 81 -8.45 11.37 -0.97
N ILE A 82 -7.96 11.93 -2.07
CA ILE A 82 -6.53 11.97 -2.33
C ILE A 82 -5.96 13.24 -1.72
N GLN A 83 -5.02 13.06 -0.79
CA GLN A 83 -4.41 14.18 -0.08
C GLN A 83 -3.47 14.97 -0.95
N SER A 84 -2.72 14.28 -1.79
CA SER A 84 -1.77 14.96 -2.66
C SER A 84 -1.45 14.09 -3.87
N VAL A 85 -1.03 14.75 -4.95
CA VAL A 85 -0.60 14.09 -6.17
C VAL A 85 0.73 14.69 -6.54
N THR A 86 1.72 13.84 -6.77
CA THR A 86 3.05 14.28 -7.18
C THR A 86 3.32 13.75 -8.58
N HIS A 87 3.64 14.65 -9.50
CA HIS A 87 4.03 14.27 -10.85
C HIS A 87 5.51 13.93 -10.81
N VAL A 88 5.85 12.64 -10.87
CA VAL A 88 7.23 12.20 -10.65
C VAL A 88 8.00 11.93 -11.93
N ALA A 89 7.29 11.71 -13.03
CA ALA A 89 7.91 11.52 -14.33
C ALA A 89 6.84 11.78 -15.37
N GLU A 90 7.23 11.77 -16.63
CA GLU A 90 6.33 12.19 -17.70
C GLU A 90 4.93 11.57 -17.60
N LYS A 91 4.86 10.28 -17.32
CA LYS A 91 3.58 9.59 -17.24
C LYS A 91 3.37 8.91 -15.90
N ASN A 92 4.01 9.39 -14.85
CA ASN A 92 3.87 8.78 -13.54
C ASN A 92 3.39 9.80 -12.52
N TYR A 93 2.31 9.46 -11.85
CA TYR A 93 1.70 10.31 -10.84
C TYR A 93 1.53 9.50 -9.56
N ASP A 94 2.11 10.00 -8.48
CA ASP A 94 1.99 9.35 -7.18
C ASP A 94 0.89 10.02 -6.39
N HIS A 95 -0.07 9.22 -5.96
CA HIS A 95 -1.24 9.68 -5.22
C HIS A 95 -1.13 9.22 -3.77
N THR A 96 -1.37 10.13 -2.85
CA THR A 96 -1.30 9.81 -1.43
C THR A 96 -2.69 9.86 -0.82
N ILE A 97 -3.03 8.82 -0.08
CA ILE A 97 -4.31 8.74 0.61
C ILE A 97 -4.08 8.18 2.01
N LEU A 98 -4.84 8.66 2.97
CA LEU A 98 -4.75 8.16 4.34
C LEU A 98 -5.85 7.15 4.58
N LEU A 99 -5.47 5.97 5.04
CA LEU A 99 -6.41 4.92 5.41
C LEU A 99 -6.46 4.84 6.92
N ASP A 100 -7.57 5.24 7.50
CA ASP A 100 -7.73 5.23 8.95
C ASP A 100 -8.89 4.36 9.40
N SER A 101 -9.55 3.69 8.49
CA SER A 101 -10.61 2.73 8.82
C SER A 101 -10.69 1.67 7.74
N LYS A 102 -11.25 0.52 8.10
CA LYS A 102 -11.40 -0.57 7.14
C LYS A 102 -12.34 -0.22 6.01
N THR A 103 -13.31 0.65 6.27
CA THR A 103 -14.26 1.05 5.23
C THR A 103 -13.61 1.90 4.15
N ALA A 104 -12.43 2.46 4.42
CA ALA A 104 -11.70 3.21 3.40
C ALA A 104 -11.07 2.29 2.35
N ILE A 105 -10.95 1.00 2.66
CA ILE A 105 -10.45 0.01 1.71
C ILE A 105 -11.67 -0.54 0.98
N ASP A 106 -12.13 0.21 0.01
CA ASP A 106 -13.38 -0.05 -0.69
C ASP A 106 -13.14 -0.27 -2.19
N ASP A 107 -14.23 -0.45 -2.92
CA ASP A 107 -14.14 -0.75 -4.34
C ASP A 107 -13.47 0.35 -5.13
N GLU A 108 -13.72 1.60 -4.77
CA GLU A 108 -13.10 2.72 -5.47
C GLU A 108 -11.59 2.69 -5.30
N LEU A 109 -11.12 2.48 -4.07
CA LEU A 109 -9.70 2.38 -3.81
C LEU A 109 -9.10 1.22 -4.57
N MET A 110 -9.78 0.07 -4.57
CA MET A 110 -9.25 -1.10 -5.25
C MET A 110 -9.24 -0.93 -6.76
N LYS A 111 -10.14 -0.13 -7.30
CA LYS A 111 -10.09 0.22 -8.72
C LYS A 111 -8.83 1.01 -9.03
N TRP A 112 -8.51 1.99 -8.19
CA TRP A 112 -7.30 2.80 -8.38
C TRP A 112 -6.05 1.94 -8.25
N LEU A 113 -6.02 1.06 -7.26
CA LEU A 113 -4.87 0.17 -7.06
C LEU A 113 -4.75 -0.83 -8.20
N GLY A 114 -5.87 -1.26 -8.75
CA GLY A 114 -5.86 -2.12 -9.93
C GLY A 114 -5.24 -1.42 -11.14
N GLU A 115 -5.54 -0.13 -11.31
CA GLU A 115 -4.92 0.64 -12.39
C GLU A 115 -3.41 0.75 -12.16
N ALA A 116 -3.01 1.01 -10.92
CA ALA A 116 -1.59 1.10 -10.60
C ALA A 116 -0.88 -0.21 -10.88
N TYR A 117 -1.51 -1.31 -10.50
CA TYR A 117 -0.95 -2.64 -10.71
C TYR A 117 -0.77 -2.91 -12.21
N GLN A 118 -1.79 -2.62 -13.02
CA GLN A 118 -1.72 -2.86 -14.46
C GLN A 118 -0.68 -1.97 -15.11
N THR A 119 -0.58 -0.72 -14.67
CA THR A 119 0.40 0.21 -15.23
C THR A 119 1.83 -0.24 -14.95
N SER A 120 2.06 -0.95 -13.85
CA SER A 120 3.39 -1.39 -13.47
C SER A 120 3.86 -2.61 -14.23
N LYS A 121 2.96 -3.26 -14.92
CA LYS A 121 3.31 -4.50 -15.63
C LYS A 121 4.06 -4.24 -16.91
#